data_e3a028a28ed285deb0ac8993c460d3b8
#
_entry.id   e3a028a28ed285deb0ac8993c460d3b8
#
_cell.length_a   1.000
_cell.length_b   1.000
_cell.length_c   1.000
_cell.angle_alpha   90.00
_cell.angle_beta   90.00
_cell.angle_gamma   90.00
#
_symmetry.space_group_name_H-M   'P 1'
#
loop_
_entity.id
_entity.type
_entity.pdbx_description
1 polymer ?
#
loop_
_entity_poly.entity_id
_entity_poly.type
_entity_poly.pdbx_seq_one_letter_code
_entity_poly.pdbx_strand_id
1 'polypeptide(L)'
;MVYKSAESKEMIRMSNEPTVLEDIAGQAMFVKDAMGWRETGKYPKAVLLHGPPGTGKSSAALVLTRELQGEWFDPVNYTVTNASDDRGIEFIRNELKQWSGVRAVGGARRVIIADEADGLTPAAQDAARVILENNAGTTLFIFTANDVSKIKPAIKSRCLVYEFKPLKPDEGATRLLQLFPESDYGHDKFLYEKLMSTTGGDLRSAIAIVESGTDVKEYLSSAEIPASAALAAISGEWMEMRNTLYKMLDKGMSLNQIMRSFHQNLTEFFDMDSDTTFTVMAVLGEMVPHMYEWPIGSYSFVDCLTARLKQEVGKND
;
A
#
# COMPACT_ATOMS: atom_id res chain seq x y z
N MET A 1 19.08 30.82 -1.67
CA MET A 1 18.28 30.46 -2.86
C MET A 1 17.88 29.00 -2.77
N VAL A 2 17.15 28.59 -1.69
CA VAL A 2 16.86 27.18 -1.30
C VAL A 2 15.36 26.98 -0.96
N TYR A 3 14.50 27.94 -1.32
CA TYR A 3 13.09 27.91 -0.89
C TYR A 3 12.07 27.48 -1.97
N LYS A 4 12.51 26.91 -3.10
CA LYS A 4 11.58 26.48 -4.19
C LYS A 4 11.17 24.99 -4.16
N SER A 5 11.65 24.18 -3.24
CA SER A 5 11.25 22.76 -3.14
C SER A 5 10.08 22.51 -2.17
N ALA A 6 9.70 23.49 -1.35
CA ALA A 6 8.60 23.34 -0.40
C ALA A 6 7.21 23.51 -1.04
N GLU A 7 7.08 24.40 -2.03
CA GLU A 7 5.80 24.68 -2.67
C GLU A 7 5.26 23.56 -3.57
N SER A 8 6.12 22.69 -4.10
CA SER A 8 5.69 21.52 -4.87
C SER A 8 5.31 20.30 -4.00
N LYS A 9 5.59 20.32 -2.70
CA LYS A 9 5.22 19.27 -1.74
C LYS A 9 3.97 19.60 -0.92
N GLU A 10 3.44 20.81 -1.06
CA GLU A 10 2.15 21.21 -0.51
C GLU A 10 0.96 20.78 -1.38
N MET A 11 1.26 20.21 -2.54
CA MET A 11 0.25 19.63 -3.41
C MET A 11 -0.28 18.36 -2.79
N ILE A 12 -1.54 18.45 -2.37
CA ILE A 12 -2.42 17.38 -1.91
C ILE A 12 -2.13 16.96 -0.44
N ARG A 13 -2.27 17.86 0.50
CA ARG A 13 -2.91 17.52 1.77
C ARG A 13 -4.36 17.17 1.42
N MET A 14 -4.61 15.91 1.14
CA MET A 14 -5.97 15.41 1.10
C MET A 14 -6.59 15.73 2.46
N SER A 15 -7.78 16.31 2.48
CA SER A 15 -8.57 16.59 3.69
C SER A 15 -8.78 15.34 4.56
N ASN A 16 -8.37 14.18 4.05
CA ASN A 16 -8.59 12.84 4.54
C ASN A 16 -7.35 12.16 5.12
N GLU A 17 -6.19 12.86 5.22
CA GLU A 17 -5.02 12.29 5.89
C GLU A 17 -5.24 12.17 7.41
N PRO A 18 -4.80 11.07 8.04
CA PRO A 18 -4.86 10.93 9.49
C PRO A 18 -4.00 12.00 10.16
N THR A 19 -4.53 12.60 11.22
CA THR A 19 -3.84 13.65 11.98
C THR A 19 -3.40 13.22 13.36
N VAL A 20 -4.01 12.17 13.91
CA VAL A 20 -3.70 11.56 15.22
C VAL A 20 -3.57 10.06 15.08
N LEU A 21 -2.97 9.39 16.08
CA LEU A 21 -2.76 7.93 16.05
C LEU A 21 -4.07 7.16 15.96
N GLU A 22 -5.12 7.67 16.56
CA GLU A 22 -6.46 7.09 16.57
C GLU A 22 -7.13 7.08 15.19
N ASP A 23 -6.66 7.90 14.26
CA ASP A 23 -7.13 7.95 12.87
C ASP A 23 -6.52 6.84 11.99
N ILE A 24 -5.46 6.18 12.45
CA ILE A 24 -4.80 5.12 11.69
C ILE A 24 -5.68 3.88 11.70
N ALA A 25 -6.25 3.54 10.55
CA ALA A 25 -7.08 2.36 10.41
C ALA A 25 -6.23 1.08 10.48
N GLY A 26 -6.72 0.08 11.18
CA GLY A 26 -6.01 -1.18 11.39
C GLY A 26 -4.68 -1.00 12.13
N GLN A 27 -3.65 -1.78 11.78
CA GLN A 27 -2.26 -1.68 12.26
C GLN A 27 -2.14 -1.64 13.81
N ALA A 28 -2.98 -2.41 14.51
CA ALA A 28 -3.22 -2.31 15.94
C ALA A 28 -1.95 -2.39 16.80
N MET A 29 -0.95 -3.20 16.39
CA MET A 29 0.30 -3.32 17.14
C MET A 29 1.09 -2.00 17.09
N PHE A 30 1.24 -1.41 15.90
CA PHE A 30 1.95 -0.14 15.75
C PHE A 30 1.24 0.98 16.52
N VAL A 31 -0.09 1.10 16.37
CA VAL A 31 -0.89 2.14 17.05
C VAL A 31 -0.76 2.02 18.57
N LYS A 32 -0.88 0.81 19.11
CA LYS A 32 -0.74 0.56 20.55
C LYS A 32 0.63 0.98 21.08
N ASP A 33 1.70 0.59 20.40
CA ASP A 33 3.05 0.92 20.83
C ASP A 33 3.33 2.43 20.69
N ALA A 34 2.86 3.06 19.61
CA ALA A 34 2.98 4.50 19.40
C ALA A 34 2.24 5.32 20.46
N MET A 35 1.04 4.89 20.88
CA MET A 35 0.34 5.48 22.02
C MET A 35 1.14 5.34 23.32
N GLY A 36 1.74 4.18 23.58
CA GLY A 36 2.60 3.98 24.74
C GLY A 36 3.85 4.87 24.71
N TRP A 37 4.42 5.15 23.53
CA TRP A 37 5.53 6.11 23.42
C TRP A 37 5.07 7.55 23.70
N ARG A 38 3.89 7.94 23.21
CA ARG A 38 3.28 9.24 23.52
C ARG A 38 3.09 9.43 25.02
N GLU A 39 2.52 8.45 25.69
CA GLU A 39 2.25 8.50 27.14
C GLU A 39 3.53 8.56 27.99
N THR A 40 4.53 7.77 27.60
CA THR A 40 5.78 7.67 28.38
C THR A 40 6.86 8.68 27.97
N GLY A 41 6.70 9.36 26.85
CA GLY A 41 7.74 10.20 26.21
C GLY A 41 8.96 9.42 25.73
N LYS A 42 8.92 8.08 25.74
CA LYS A 42 10.04 7.19 25.38
C LYS A 42 9.88 6.67 23.96
N TYR A 43 10.26 7.45 22.99
CA TYR A 43 10.23 7.06 21.59
C TYR A 43 11.47 6.22 21.20
N PRO A 44 11.33 5.29 20.26
CA PRO A 44 12.45 4.51 19.76
C PRO A 44 13.47 5.39 19.03
N LYS A 45 14.61 4.80 18.70
CA LYS A 45 15.65 5.44 17.89
C LYS A 45 15.31 5.41 16.41
N ALA A 46 14.78 4.30 15.96
CA ALA A 46 14.32 4.11 14.58
C ALA A 46 13.15 3.14 14.51
N VAL A 47 12.31 3.36 13.49
CA VAL A 47 11.14 2.54 13.16
C VAL A 47 11.22 2.18 11.68
N LEU A 48 10.86 0.95 11.33
CA LEU A 48 10.70 0.50 9.94
C LEU A 48 9.25 0.01 9.77
N LEU A 49 8.50 0.70 8.91
CA LEU A 49 7.14 0.35 8.53
C LEU A 49 7.19 -0.31 7.15
N HIS A 50 6.83 -1.59 7.04
CA HIS A 50 6.88 -2.28 5.75
C HIS A 50 5.56 -2.98 5.42
N GLY A 51 5.30 -3.19 4.14
CA GLY A 51 4.09 -3.86 3.66
C GLY A 51 3.59 -3.28 2.33
N PRO A 52 2.49 -3.81 1.77
CA PRO A 52 1.98 -3.40 0.47
C PRO A 52 1.68 -1.89 0.39
N PRO A 53 1.66 -1.31 -0.82
CA PRO A 53 1.22 0.08 -1.00
C PRO A 53 -0.23 0.28 -0.52
N GLY A 54 -0.59 1.52 -0.18
CA GLY A 54 -1.95 1.87 0.26
C GLY A 54 -2.34 1.47 1.68
N THR A 55 -1.44 0.86 2.47
CA THR A 55 -1.69 0.40 3.85
C THR A 55 -1.48 1.47 4.93
N GLY A 56 -1.13 2.71 4.54
CA GLY A 56 -1.00 3.84 5.45
C GLY A 56 0.39 4.07 6.06
N LYS A 57 1.47 3.44 5.56
CA LYS A 57 2.84 3.57 6.10
C LYS A 57 3.34 5.01 6.18
N SER A 58 3.28 5.75 5.06
CA SER A 58 3.77 7.13 5.00
C SER A 58 2.92 8.07 5.86
N SER A 59 1.60 7.87 5.86
CA SER A 59 0.68 8.62 6.73
C SER A 59 0.97 8.34 8.20
N ALA A 60 1.20 7.09 8.59
CA ALA A 60 1.56 6.72 9.96
C ALA A 60 2.92 7.32 10.39
N ALA A 61 3.89 7.42 9.46
CA ALA A 61 5.16 8.08 9.73
C ALA A 61 4.98 9.58 10.03
N LEU A 62 4.10 10.27 9.29
CA LEU A 62 3.78 11.68 9.54
C LEU A 62 3.01 11.88 10.84
N VAL A 63 2.03 11.02 11.14
CA VAL A 63 1.30 11.05 12.42
C VAL A 63 2.26 10.85 13.59
N LEU A 64 3.13 9.85 13.54
CA LEU A 64 4.12 9.62 14.58
C LEU A 64 5.06 10.82 14.76
N THR A 65 5.42 11.49 13.68
CA THR A 65 6.21 12.72 13.71
C THR A 65 5.47 13.83 14.44
N ARG A 66 4.19 14.02 14.12
CA ARG A 66 3.33 15.02 14.76
C ARG A 66 3.17 14.76 16.26
N GLU A 67 2.90 13.51 16.63
CA GLU A 67 2.79 13.09 18.03
C GLU A 67 4.09 13.33 18.84
N LEU A 68 5.24 13.03 18.23
CA LEU A 68 6.55 13.25 18.87
C LEU A 68 6.84 14.74 19.07
N GLN A 69 6.49 15.59 18.10
CA GLN A 69 6.86 17.00 18.10
C GLN A 69 5.80 17.90 18.75
N GLY A 70 4.54 17.44 18.85
CA GLY A 70 3.46 18.19 19.47
C GLY A 70 3.31 19.59 18.87
N GLU A 71 3.33 20.64 19.72
CA GLU A 71 3.26 22.04 19.30
C GLU A 71 4.42 22.52 18.41
N TRP A 72 5.53 21.77 18.41
CA TRP A 72 6.71 22.04 17.58
C TRP A 72 6.70 21.30 16.25
N PHE A 73 5.55 20.75 15.85
CA PHE A 73 5.40 20.11 14.54
C PHE A 73 5.48 21.14 13.42
N ASP A 74 6.67 21.27 12.84
CA ASP A 74 7.01 22.26 11.81
C ASP A 74 7.98 21.62 10.80
N PRO A 75 7.87 21.92 9.48
CA PRO A 75 8.81 21.45 8.45
C PRO A 75 10.29 21.75 8.75
N VAL A 76 10.59 22.69 9.64
CA VAL A 76 11.96 22.94 10.09
C VAL A 76 12.50 21.80 10.99
N ASN A 77 11.62 21.03 11.62
CA ASN A 77 11.98 19.98 12.57
C ASN A 77 11.91 18.56 12.01
N TYR A 78 11.34 18.35 10.83
CA TYR A 78 11.35 17.05 10.16
C TYR A 78 11.66 17.18 8.68
N THR A 79 12.10 16.08 8.07
CA THR A 79 12.26 15.98 6.62
C THR A 79 11.69 14.66 6.13
N VAL A 80 11.09 14.71 4.94
CA VAL A 80 10.63 13.53 4.21
C VAL A 80 11.46 13.42 2.95
N THR A 81 12.06 12.28 2.74
CA THR A 81 12.83 11.98 1.54
C THR A 81 12.26 10.74 0.87
N ASN A 82 12.04 10.82 -0.43
CA ASN A 82 11.73 9.65 -1.23
C ASN A 82 13.07 9.01 -1.68
N ALA A 83 13.29 7.79 -1.23
CA ALA A 83 14.52 7.06 -1.50
C ALA A 83 14.61 6.52 -2.94
N SER A 84 13.50 6.55 -3.70
CA SER A 84 13.46 6.16 -5.11
C SER A 84 13.88 7.28 -6.08
N ASP A 85 13.98 8.54 -5.61
CA ASP A 85 14.53 9.63 -6.42
C ASP A 85 16.03 9.42 -6.66
N ASP A 86 16.53 9.74 -7.87
CA ASP A 86 17.90 9.53 -8.39
C ASP A 86 19.07 10.13 -7.54
N ARG A 87 18.76 10.63 -6.35
CA ARG A 87 19.69 11.30 -5.44
C ARG A 87 20.33 10.38 -4.39
N GLY A 88 20.26 9.09 -4.57
CA GLY A 88 20.78 7.97 -3.78
C GLY A 88 21.76 8.30 -2.64
N ILE A 89 23.04 8.03 -2.87
CA ILE A 89 24.10 8.09 -1.83
C ILE A 89 24.47 9.51 -1.41
N GLU A 90 24.47 10.46 -2.34
CA GLU A 90 24.89 11.84 -2.04
C GLU A 90 23.85 12.56 -1.20
N PHE A 91 22.58 12.32 -1.47
CA PHE A 91 21.49 12.83 -0.66
C PHE A 91 21.57 12.29 0.79
N ILE A 92 21.73 10.97 0.96
CA ILE A 92 21.88 10.36 2.28
C ILE A 92 23.10 10.95 3.03
N ARG A 93 24.25 11.10 2.35
CA ARG A 93 25.46 11.62 3.00
C ARG A 93 25.38 13.10 3.33
N ASN A 94 24.82 13.90 2.47
CA ASN A 94 24.85 15.36 2.63
C ASN A 94 23.62 15.85 3.41
N GLU A 95 22.43 15.51 3.01
CA GLU A 95 21.21 16.03 3.65
C GLU A 95 20.91 15.34 4.98
N LEU A 96 20.90 14.01 5.05
CA LEU A 96 20.60 13.33 6.30
C LEU A 96 21.68 13.61 7.36
N LYS A 97 22.95 13.72 6.96
CA LYS A 97 24.03 14.06 7.89
C LYS A 97 23.90 15.49 8.40
N GLN A 98 23.59 16.45 7.55
CA GLN A 98 23.36 17.84 7.96
C GLN A 98 22.13 17.95 8.87
N TRP A 99 21.01 17.32 8.47
CA TRP A 99 19.77 17.35 9.25
C TRP A 99 19.91 16.68 10.62
N SER A 100 20.58 15.53 10.69
CA SER A 100 20.75 14.81 11.95
C SER A 100 21.72 15.48 12.94
N GLY A 101 22.62 16.32 12.45
CA GLY A 101 23.62 17.03 13.28
C GLY A 101 23.13 18.34 13.92
N VAL A 102 21.97 18.85 13.51
CA VAL A 102 21.42 20.12 14.01
C VAL A 102 20.30 19.85 15.02
N ARG A 103 20.27 20.59 16.14
CA ARG A 103 19.18 20.48 17.12
C ARG A 103 17.88 21.00 16.52
N ALA A 104 16.77 20.37 16.86
CA ALA A 104 15.45 20.86 16.51
C ALA A 104 15.13 22.18 17.25
N VAL A 105 14.29 22.99 16.63
CA VAL A 105 13.77 24.22 17.26
C VAL A 105 12.80 23.83 18.38
N GLY A 106 12.76 24.62 19.45
CA GLY A 106 11.83 24.41 20.57
C GLY A 106 12.16 23.25 21.50
N GLY A 107 13.31 22.58 21.30
CA GLY A 107 13.69 21.41 22.12
C GLY A 107 13.03 20.10 21.68
N ALA A 108 12.26 20.12 20.60
CA ALA A 108 11.70 18.92 19.99
C ALA A 108 12.80 17.95 19.52
N ARG A 109 12.46 16.70 19.26
CA ARG A 109 13.35 15.74 18.62
C ARG A 109 13.18 15.84 17.10
N ARG A 110 14.28 15.85 16.36
CA ARG A 110 14.23 15.81 14.89
C ARG A 110 13.66 14.48 14.40
N VAL A 111 12.98 14.55 13.25
CA VAL A 111 12.50 13.34 12.57
C VAL A 111 12.97 13.32 11.13
N ILE A 112 13.46 12.18 10.71
CA ILE A 112 13.83 11.91 9.33
C ILE A 112 12.98 10.73 8.83
N ILE A 113 12.13 10.99 7.84
CA ILE A 113 11.32 9.98 7.18
C ILE A 113 12.00 9.65 5.85
N ALA A 114 12.50 8.42 5.72
CA ALA A 114 12.98 7.86 4.47
C ALA A 114 11.87 7.01 3.86
N ASP A 115 11.07 7.62 2.99
CA ASP A 115 9.96 6.95 2.30
C ASP A 115 10.49 6.09 1.16
N GLU A 116 9.91 4.91 0.94
CA GLU A 116 10.33 3.91 -0.06
C GLU A 116 11.81 3.50 0.07
N ALA A 117 12.27 3.27 1.30
CA ALA A 117 13.67 2.95 1.59
C ALA A 117 14.18 1.66 0.91
N ASP A 118 13.31 0.80 0.42
CA ASP A 118 13.62 -0.34 -0.44
C ASP A 118 14.13 0.07 -1.83
N GLY A 119 13.96 1.35 -2.24
CA GLY A 119 14.60 1.96 -3.40
C GLY A 119 16.05 2.39 -3.18
N LEU A 120 16.54 2.44 -1.92
CA LEU A 120 17.91 2.83 -1.63
C LEU A 120 18.95 1.83 -2.17
N THR A 121 20.00 2.34 -2.81
CA THR A 121 21.13 1.49 -3.19
C THR A 121 21.80 0.86 -1.95
N PRO A 122 22.47 -0.30 -2.09
CA PRO A 122 23.17 -0.93 -0.96
C PRO A 122 24.17 -0.02 -0.26
N ALA A 123 24.82 0.86 -1.00
CA ALA A 123 25.78 1.82 -0.46
C ALA A 123 25.07 2.99 0.27
N ALA A 124 23.90 3.42 -0.19
CA ALA A 124 23.06 4.40 0.50
C ALA A 124 22.54 3.85 1.84
N GLN A 125 22.13 2.58 1.87
CA GLN A 125 21.71 1.91 3.09
C GLN A 125 22.87 1.79 4.12
N ASP A 126 24.11 1.53 3.68
CA ASP A 126 25.27 1.53 4.56
C ASP A 126 25.57 2.92 5.15
N ALA A 127 25.41 3.97 4.34
CA ALA A 127 25.56 5.35 4.81
C ALA A 127 24.44 5.71 5.81
N ALA A 128 23.18 5.35 5.53
CA ALA A 128 22.07 5.57 6.44
C ALA A 128 22.26 4.87 7.79
N ARG A 129 22.81 3.65 7.80
CA ARG A 129 23.17 2.92 9.02
C ARG A 129 24.12 3.71 9.90
N VAL A 130 25.20 4.27 9.32
CA VAL A 130 26.19 5.06 10.09
C VAL A 130 25.57 6.31 10.69
N ILE A 131 24.70 7.01 9.93
CA ILE A 131 24.00 8.20 10.40
C ILE A 131 23.07 7.86 11.56
N LEU A 132 22.31 6.75 11.43
CA LEU A 132 21.43 6.25 12.47
C LEU A 132 22.19 5.95 13.78
N GLU A 133 23.34 5.28 13.71
CA GLU A 133 24.16 4.97 14.87
C GLU A 133 24.65 6.23 15.60
N ASN A 134 25.09 7.23 14.84
CA ASN A 134 25.70 8.44 15.39
C ASN A 134 24.67 9.44 15.97
N ASN A 135 23.43 9.44 15.48
CA ASN A 135 22.44 10.49 15.79
C ASN A 135 21.16 9.97 16.50
N ALA A 136 21.17 8.72 16.92
CA ALA A 136 20.00 8.07 17.54
C ALA A 136 19.51 8.72 18.86
N GLY A 137 20.33 9.58 19.49
CA GLY A 137 19.95 10.33 20.69
C GLY A 137 19.14 11.59 20.42
N THR A 138 19.33 12.20 19.25
CA THR A 138 18.76 13.52 18.89
C THR A 138 17.70 13.43 17.79
N THR A 139 17.70 12.34 17.04
CA THR A 139 16.88 12.16 15.85
C THR A 139 16.11 10.84 15.91
N LEU A 140 14.83 10.86 15.55
CA LEU A 140 14.03 9.68 15.23
C LEU A 140 14.14 9.41 13.73
N PHE A 141 14.48 8.19 13.36
CA PHE A 141 14.47 7.75 11.96
C PHE A 141 13.24 6.88 11.71
N ILE A 142 12.49 7.20 10.66
CA ILE A 142 11.33 6.39 10.23
C ILE A 142 11.59 5.98 8.78
N PHE A 143 11.68 4.67 8.56
CA PHE A 143 11.80 4.10 7.23
C PHE A 143 10.46 3.52 6.83
N THR A 144 10.03 3.74 5.59
CA THR A 144 8.95 2.96 4.99
C THR A 144 9.51 2.09 3.86
N ALA A 145 8.91 0.93 3.63
CA ALA A 145 9.32 0.03 2.56
C ALA A 145 8.11 -0.78 2.06
N ASN A 146 8.05 -1.03 0.76
CA ASN A 146 7.07 -1.95 0.21
C ASN A 146 7.59 -3.40 0.33
N ASP A 147 8.88 -3.59 0.13
CA ASP A 147 9.55 -4.89 0.22
C ASP A 147 10.69 -4.87 1.26
N VAL A 148 10.41 -5.46 2.43
CA VAL A 148 11.39 -5.55 3.52
C VAL A 148 12.61 -6.43 3.19
N SER A 149 12.52 -7.30 2.17
CA SER A 149 13.64 -8.14 1.76
C SER A 149 14.80 -7.33 1.18
N LYS A 150 14.49 -6.18 0.57
CA LYS A 150 15.46 -5.24 0.01
C LYS A 150 16.17 -4.38 1.07
N ILE A 151 15.68 -4.36 2.30
CA ILE A 151 16.31 -3.64 3.40
C ILE A 151 17.38 -4.51 4.06
N LYS A 152 18.61 -3.97 4.15
CA LYS A 152 19.75 -4.69 4.74
C LYS A 152 19.48 -5.10 6.20
N PRO A 153 19.94 -6.29 6.63
CA PRO A 153 19.82 -6.74 8.02
C PRO A 153 20.42 -5.74 9.03
N ALA A 154 21.45 -5.01 8.63
CA ALA A 154 22.10 -4.01 9.45
C ALA A 154 21.21 -2.80 9.80
N ILE A 155 20.25 -2.42 8.96
CA ILE A 155 19.23 -1.41 9.26
C ILE A 155 18.12 -2.05 10.09
N LYS A 156 17.59 -3.21 9.64
CA LYS A 156 16.49 -3.92 10.35
C LYS A 156 16.79 -4.17 11.81
N SER A 157 18.03 -4.58 12.14
CA SER A 157 18.44 -4.86 13.52
C SER A 157 18.48 -3.64 14.45
N ARG A 158 18.39 -2.42 13.89
CA ARG A 158 18.41 -1.14 14.62
C ARG A 158 17.07 -0.44 14.68
N CYS A 159 16.07 -1.01 14.02
CA CYS A 159 14.72 -0.49 13.96
C CYS A 159 13.74 -1.37 14.76
N LEU A 160 12.71 -0.77 15.33
CA LEU A 160 11.48 -1.49 15.63
C LEU A 160 10.76 -1.69 14.30
N VAL A 161 10.48 -2.94 13.96
CA VAL A 161 9.93 -3.32 12.65
C VAL A 161 8.45 -3.64 12.79
N TYR A 162 7.62 -2.98 11.98
CA TYR A 162 6.18 -3.18 11.93
C TYR A 162 5.74 -3.55 10.53
N GLU A 163 5.03 -4.68 10.42
CA GLU A 163 4.37 -5.09 9.19
C GLU A 163 3.00 -4.42 9.08
N PHE A 164 2.82 -3.59 8.07
CA PHE A 164 1.57 -2.95 7.71
C PHE A 164 0.82 -3.84 6.72
N LYS A 165 -0.24 -4.45 7.19
CA LYS A 165 -1.06 -5.37 6.38
C LYS A 165 -2.16 -4.61 5.64
N PRO A 166 -2.63 -5.15 4.51
CA PRO A 166 -3.88 -4.68 3.92
C PRO A 166 -4.98 -4.62 4.97
N LEU A 167 -5.80 -3.59 4.92
CA LEU A 167 -6.87 -3.42 5.90
C LEU A 167 -7.92 -4.51 5.71
N LYS A 168 -8.48 -4.98 6.81
CA LYS A 168 -9.69 -5.79 6.76
C LYS A 168 -10.84 -4.94 6.23
N PRO A 169 -11.79 -5.54 5.52
CA PRO A 169 -12.93 -4.81 4.95
C PRO A 169 -13.67 -3.93 5.97
N ASP A 170 -13.92 -4.46 7.16
CA ASP A 170 -14.62 -3.76 8.25
C ASP A 170 -13.81 -2.57 8.83
N GLU A 171 -12.49 -2.72 8.96
CA GLU A 171 -11.59 -1.65 9.43
C GLU A 171 -11.53 -0.50 8.42
N GLY A 172 -11.36 -0.83 7.13
CA GLY A 172 -11.34 0.16 6.06
C GLY A 172 -12.69 0.85 5.85
N ALA A 173 -13.79 0.10 5.88
CA ALA A 173 -15.15 0.64 5.78
C ALA A 173 -15.45 1.62 6.93
N THR A 174 -15.04 1.28 8.15
CA THR A 174 -15.20 2.15 9.30
C THR A 174 -14.47 3.48 9.09
N ARG A 175 -13.26 3.45 8.51
CA ARG A 175 -12.51 4.66 8.18
C ARG A 175 -13.17 5.46 7.06
N LEU A 176 -13.66 4.82 6.01
CA LEU A 176 -14.37 5.50 4.91
C LEU A 176 -15.64 6.20 5.40
N LEU A 177 -16.42 5.58 6.30
CA LEU A 177 -17.58 6.23 6.93
C LEU A 177 -17.21 7.50 7.70
N GLN A 178 -16.06 7.49 8.39
CA GLN A 178 -15.58 8.67 9.11
C GLN A 178 -15.14 9.79 8.17
N LEU A 179 -14.50 9.42 7.04
CA LEU A 179 -13.98 10.39 6.07
C LEU A 179 -15.07 11.00 5.18
N PHE A 180 -16.11 10.23 4.87
CA PHE A 180 -17.16 10.62 3.93
C PHE A 180 -18.57 10.51 4.53
N PRO A 181 -18.85 11.17 5.68
CA PRO A 181 -20.17 11.06 6.32
C PRO A 181 -21.30 11.69 5.49
N GLU A 182 -20.96 12.68 4.65
CA GLU A 182 -21.93 13.42 3.80
C GLU A 182 -22.05 12.83 2.39
N SER A 183 -21.37 11.72 2.09
CA SER A 183 -21.50 11.05 0.80
C SER A 183 -22.86 10.33 0.70
N ASP A 184 -23.34 10.10 -0.52
CA ASP A 184 -24.54 9.32 -0.78
C ASP A 184 -24.53 7.92 -0.15
N TYR A 185 -23.31 7.45 0.21
CA TYR A 185 -23.03 6.15 0.84
C TYR A 185 -22.53 6.26 2.27
N GLY A 186 -22.54 7.45 2.87
CA GLY A 186 -21.97 7.73 4.20
C GLY A 186 -22.57 6.94 5.36
N HIS A 187 -23.63 6.18 5.11
CA HIS A 187 -24.27 5.29 6.09
C HIS A 187 -24.28 3.81 5.66
N ASP A 188 -23.72 3.50 4.49
CA ASP A 188 -23.72 2.13 3.93
C ASP A 188 -22.36 1.44 4.19
N LYS A 189 -22.20 0.91 5.42
CA LYS A 189 -21.01 0.18 5.81
C LYS A 189 -20.74 -1.03 4.91
N PHE A 190 -21.78 -1.76 4.53
CA PHE A 190 -21.66 -2.95 3.69
C PHE A 190 -21.08 -2.61 2.30
N LEU A 191 -21.51 -1.51 1.72
CA LEU A 191 -21.00 -1.05 0.43
C LEU A 191 -19.50 -0.70 0.53
N TYR A 192 -19.08 -0.05 1.60
CA TYR A 192 -17.68 0.26 1.83
C TYR A 192 -16.84 -0.99 2.17
N GLU A 193 -17.38 -1.98 2.88
CA GLU A 193 -16.70 -3.27 3.08
C GLU A 193 -16.45 -3.96 1.74
N LYS A 194 -17.43 -3.93 0.84
CA LYS A 194 -17.30 -4.48 -0.51
C LYS A 194 -16.27 -3.71 -1.34
N LEU A 195 -16.24 -2.37 -1.23
CA LEU A 195 -15.21 -1.53 -1.87
C LEU A 195 -13.82 -1.88 -1.35
N MET A 196 -13.65 -2.03 -0.04
CA MET A 196 -12.38 -2.42 0.57
C MET A 196 -11.93 -3.82 0.13
N SER A 197 -12.86 -4.77 0.02
CA SER A 197 -12.56 -6.11 -0.52
C SER A 197 -12.08 -6.02 -1.96
N THR A 198 -12.77 -5.25 -2.80
CA THR A 198 -12.43 -5.06 -4.22
C THR A 198 -11.07 -4.39 -4.41
N THR A 199 -10.72 -3.41 -3.57
CA THR A 199 -9.39 -2.76 -3.58
C THR A 199 -8.31 -3.60 -2.90
N GLY A 200 -8.65 -4.77 -2.34
CA GLY A 200 -7.73 -5.67 -1.65
C GLY A 200 -7.15 -5.07 -0.37
N GLY A 201 -7.92 -4.26 0.34
CA GLY A 201 -7.51 -3.60 1.57
C GLY A 201 -6.63 -2.36 1.36
N ASP A 202 -6.53 -1.85 0.13
CA ASP A 202 -5.84 -0.60 -0.20
C ASP A 202 -6.78 0.59 0.05
N LEU A 203 -6.60 1.24 1.20
CA LEU A 203 -7.43 2.39 1.61
C LEU A 203 -7.23 3.60 0.70
N ARG A 204 -6.01 3.82 0.18
CA ARG A 204 -5.72 4.96 -0.72
C ARG A 204 -6.55 4.85 -2.00
N SER A 205 -6.58 3.67 -2.61
CA SER A 205 -7.40 3.39 -3.80
C SER A 205 -8.88 3.55 -3.50
N ALA A 206 -9.36 3.06 -2.36
CA ALA A 206 -10.76 3.22 -1.96
C ALA A 206 -11.15 4.69 -1.74
N ILE A 207 -10.32 5.48 -1.07
CA ILE A 207 -10.51 6.93 -0.90
C ILE A 207 -10.59 7.63 -2.25
N ALA A 208 -9.64 7.35 -3.16
CA ALA A 208 -9.61 7.98 -4.48
C ALA A 208 -10.88 7.70 -5.29
N ILE A 209 -11.45 6.51 -5.20
CA ILE A 209 -12.71 6.16 -5.86
C ILE A 209 -13.87 7.01 -5.31
N VAL A 210 -13.99 7.12 -3.99
CA VAL A 210 -15.06 7.92 -3.36
C VAL A 210 -14.88 9.41 -3.67
N GLU A 211 -13.66 9.95 -3.57
CA GLU A 211 -13.34 11.36 -3.86
C GLU A 211 -13.59 11.75 -5.32
N SER A 212 -13.40 10.82 -6.26
CA SER A 212 -13.64 11.10 -7.69
C SER A 212 -15.12 11.35 -8.02
N GLY A 213 -16.03 11.13 -7.08
CA GLY A 213 -17.48 11.21 -7.31
C GLY A 213 -18.01 10.05 -8.15
N THR A 214 -17.23 9.00 -8.35
CA THR A 214 -17.66 7.79 -9.04
C THR A 214 -18.78 7.11 -8.23
N ASP A 215 -19.86 6.71 -8.89
CA ASP A 215 -20.88 5.88 -8.24
C ASP A 215 -20.26 4.56 -7.80
N VAL A 216 -20.11 4.38 -6.47
CA VAL A 216 -19.46 3.21 -5.88
C VAL A 216 -20.20 1.92 -6.26
N LYS A 217 -21.53 1.96 -6.41
CA LYS A 217 -22.31 0.76 -6.84
C LYS A 217 -22.02 0.42 -8.29
N GLU A 218 -21.94 1.43 -9.16
CA GLU A 218 -21.57 1.23 -10.55
C GLU A 218 -20.12 0.72 -10.66
N TYR A 219 -19.19 1.32 -9.90
CA TYR A 219 -17.80 0.85 -9.82
C TYR A 219 -17.74 -0.62 -9.40
N LEU A 220 -18.41 -1.01 -8.31
CA LEU A 220 -18.41 -2.39 -7.81
C LEU A 220 -19.02 -3.36 -8.82
N SER A 221 -20.14 -3.01 -9.43
CA SER A 221 -20.77 -3.85 -10.46
C SER A 221 -19.90 -4.01 -11.71
N SER A 222 -19.07 -3.01 -12.00
CA SER A 222 -18.09 -3.08 -13.09
C SER A 222 -16.78 -3.79 -12.70
N ALA A 223 -16.45 -3.79 -11.41
CA ALA A 223 -15.25 -4.39 -10.85
C ALA A 223 -15.43 -5.87 -10.50
N GLU A 224 -16.69 -6.32 -10.32
CA GLU A 224 -16.98 -7.73 -10.16
C GLU A 224 -16.86 -8.45 -11.51
N ILE A 225 -16.07 -9.52 -11.54
CA ILE A 225 -16.16 -10.47 -12.64
C ILE A 225 -17.51 -11.16 -12.48
N PRO A 226 -18.40 -11.09 -13.49
CA PRO A 226 -19.65 -11.83 -13.41
C PRO A 226 -19.37 -13.29 -13.07
N ALA A 227 -20.18 -13.85 -12.22
CA ALA A 227 -20.11 -15.30 -11.92
C ALA A 227 -20.09 -16.15 -13.19
N SER A 228 -20.69 -15.61 -14.29
CA SER A 228 -20.61 -16.21 -15.64
C SER A 228 -19.18 -16.38 -16.17
N ALA A 229 -18.23 -15.45 -15.88
CA ALA A 229 -16.86 -15.62 -16.38
C ALA A 229 -16.12 -16.73 -15.63
N ALA A 230 -16.33 -16.84 -14.29
CA ALA A 230 -15.78 -17.92 -13.51
C ALA A 230 -16.43 -19.27 -13.88
N LEU A 231 -17.76 -19.27 -14.08
CA LEU A 231 -18.49 -20.44 -14.57
C LEU A 231 -17.99 -20.86 -15.95
N ALA A 232 -17.83 -19.92 -16.88
CA ALA A 232 -17.32 -20.19 -18.22
C ALA A 232 -15.91 -20.81 -18.19
N ALA A 233 -15.04 -20.36 -17.25
CA ALA A 233 -13.71 -20.94 -17.06
C ALA A 233 -13.78 -22.41 -16.63
N ILE A 234 -14.69 -22.74 -15.72
CA ILE A 234 -14.85 -24.11 -15.20
C ILE A 234 -15.58 -25.01 -16.21
N SER A 235 -16.53 -24.44 -16.96
CA SER A 235 -17.29 -25.17 -18.00
C SER A 235 -16.56 -25.29 -19.33
N GLY A 236 -15.32 -24.76 -19.44
CA GLY A 236 -14.54 -24.80 -20.68
C GLY A 236 -15.00 -23.82 -21.77
N GLU A 237 -15.84 -22.85 -21.43
CA GLU A 237 -16.33 -21.81 -22.35
C GLU A 237 -15.33 -20.65 -22.48
N TRP A 238 -14.13 -20.97 -22.97
CA TRP A 238 -12.94 -20.09 -22.96
C TRP A 238 -13.14 -18.74 -23.66
N MET A 239 -13.94 -18.72 -24.72
CA MET A 239 -14.19 -17.49 -25.47
C MET A 239 -15.13 -16.55 -24.72
N GLU A 240 -16.08 -17.07 -23.96
CA GLU A 240 -16.97 -16.26 -23.12
C GLU A 240 -16.19 -15.68 -21.95
N MET A 241 -15.38 -16.49 -21.26
CA MET A 241 -14.45 -16.02 -20.22
C MET A 241 -13.56 -14.89 -20.74
N ARG A 242 -12.84 -15.13 -21.85
CA ARG A 242 -11.97 -14.15 -22.49
C ARG A 242 -12.69 -12.83 -22.80
N ASN A 243 -13.83 -12.91 -23.44
CA ASN A 243 -14.60 -11.72 -23.82
C ASN A 243 -15.09 -10.93 -22.61
N THR A 244 -15.43 -11.61 -21.52
CA THR A 244 -15.82 -10.96 -20.27
C THR A 244 -14.63 -10.23 -19.64
N LEU A 245 -13.45 -10.87 -19.57
CA LEU A 245 -12.21 -10.24 -19.08
C LEU A 245 -11.80 -9.03 -19.93
N TYR A 246 -11.97 -9.12 -21.26
CA TYR A 246 -11.72 -8.00 -22.17
C TYR A 246 -12.66 -6.82 -21.91
N LYS A 247 -13.97 -7.06 -21.75
CA LYS A 247 -14.93 -5.99 -21.41
C LYS A 247 -14.55 -5.25 -20.12
N MET A 248 -13.90 -5.92 -19.18
CA MET A 248 -13.46 -5.30 -17.95
C MET A 248 -12.22 -4.43 -18.16
N LEU A 249 -11.26 -4.88 -18.99
CA LEU A 249 -10.13 -4.07 -19.42
C LEU A 249 -10.58 -2.82 -20.19
N ASP A 250 -11.56 -2.97 -21.11
CA ASP A 250 -12.14 -1.86 -21.88
C ASP A 250 -12.82 -0.81 -20.98
N LYS A 251 -13.35 -1.24 -19.82
CA LYS A 251 -13.89 -0.34 -18.78
C LYS A 251 -12.83 0.31 -17.91
N GLY A 252 -11.53 0.11 -18.21
CA GLY A 252 -10.41 0.73 -17.51
C GLY A 252 -9.97 0.03 -16.24
N MET A 253 -10.45 -1.18 -15.96
CA MET A 253 -9.98 -1.96 -14.81
C MET A 253 -8.54 -2.44 -15.02
N SER A 254 -7.73 -2.35 -13.98
CA SER A 254 -6.39 -2.92 -14.01
C SER A 254 -6.44 -4.46 -14.01
N LEU A 255 -5.46 -5.08 -14.67
CA LEU A 255 -5.35 -6.53 -14.69
C LEU A 255 -5.30 -7.16 -13.29
N ASN A 256 -4.67 -6.48 -12.34
CA ASN A 256 -4.61 -6.93 -10.94
C ASN A 256 -5.99 -6.98 -10.28
N GLN A 257 -6.83 -5.95 -10.50
CA GLN A 257 -8.20 -5.94 -10.00
C GLN A 257 -9.02 -7.07 -10.61
N ILE A 258 -8.90 -7.28 -11.93
CA ILE A 258 -9.57 -8.34 -12.65
C ILE A 258 -9.17 -9.72 -12.11
N MET A 259 -7.87 -9.98 -11.95
CA MET A 259 -7.40 -11.28 -11.47
C MET A 259 -7.80 -11.56 -10.01
N ARG A 260 -7.78 -10.56 -9.15
CA ARG A 260 -8.28 -10.70 -7.76
C ARG A 260 -9.75 -11.04 -7.71
N SER A 261 -10.59 -10.30 -8.46
CA SER A 261 -12.02 -10.55 -8.52
C SER A 261 -12.31 -11.93 -9.12
N PHE A 262 -11.56 -12.34 -10.14
CA PHE A 262 -11.69 -13.68 -10.74
C PHE A 262 -11.38 -14.80 -9.73
N HIS A 263 -10.26 -14.66 -9.01
CA HIS A 263 -9.87 -15.59 -7.95
C HIS A 263 -10.94 -15.66 -6.84
N GLN A 264 -11.44 -14.50 -6.38
CA GLN A 264 -12.46 -14.44 -5.33
C GLN A 264 -13.75 -15.12 -5.76
N ASN A 265 -14.23 -14.88 -6.98
CA ASN A 265 -15.43 -15.56 -7.50
C ASN A 265 -15.23 -17.08 -7.57
N LEU A 266 -14.06 -17.54 -8.00
CA LEU A 266 -13.76 -18.98 -8.01
C LEU A 266 -13.83 -19.60 -6.61
N THR A 267 -13.32 -18.91 -5.59
CA THR A 267 -13.29 -19.42 -4.20
C THR A 267 -14.64 -19.35 -3.52
N GLU A 268 -15.48 -18.37 -3.86
CA GLU A 268 -16.79 -18.18 -3.21
C GLU A 268 -17.93 -19.04 -3.81
N PHE A 269 -17.87 -19.30 -5.12
CA PHE A 269 -19.00 -19.90 -5.84
C PHE A 269 -18.77 -21.33 -6.31
N PHE A 270 -17.53 -21.83 -6.25
CA PHE A 270 -17.21 -23.14 -6.79
C PHE A 270 -16.57 -24.07 -5.77
N ASP A 271 -16.84 -25.37 -5.96
CA ASP A 271 -16.25 -26.41 -5.15
C ASP A 271 -14.74 -26.49 -5.39
N MET A 272 -13.97 -26.17 -4.35
CA MET A 272 -12.51 -26.19 -4.41
C MET A 272 -11.92 -27.59 -4.52
N ASP A 273 -12.72 -28.64 -4.26
CA ASP A 273 -12.30 -30.04 -4.39
C ASP A 273 -12.50 -30.59 -5.83
N SER A 274 -13.10 -29.78 -6.72
CA SER A 274 -13.22 -30.21 -8.14
C SER A 274 -11.88 -30.08 -8.85
N ASP A 275 -11.49 -31.10 -9.61
CA ASP A 275 -10.25 -31.14 -10.40
C ASP A 275 -10.11 -29.94 -11.35
N THR A 276 -11.22 -29.52 -11.94
CA THR A 276 -11.26 -28.36 -12.84
C THR A 276 -10.99 -27.05 -12.11
N THR A 277 -11.66 -26.83 -10.95
CA THR A 277 -11.44 -25.63 -10.13
C THR A 277 -10.00 -25.58 -9.65
N PHE A 278 -9.47 -26.70 -9.16
CA PHE A 278 -8.08 -26.80 -8.73
C PHE A 278 -7.10 -26.48 -9.88
N THR A 279 -7.34 -27.02 -11.08
CA THR A 279 -6.52 -26.75 -12.26
C THR A 279 -6.54 -25.26 -12.64
N VAL A 280 -7.72 -24.63 -12.64
CA VAL A 280 -7.84 -23.18 -12.91
C VAL A 280 -7.07 -22.36 -11.87
N MET A 281 -7.18 -22.71 -10.60
CA MET A 281 -6.47 -22.03 -9.52
C MET A 281 -4.95 -22.21 -9.59
N ALA A 282 -4.47 -23.40 -9.96
CA ALA A 282 -3.05 -23.67 -10.14
C ALA A 282 -2.46 -22.81 -11.29
N VAL A 283 -3.15 -22.75 -12.43
CA VAL A 283 -2.74 -21.91 -13.56
C VAL A 283 -2.71 -20.43 -13.19
N LEU A 284 -3.70 -19.95 -12.44
CA LEU A 284 -3.70 -18.57 -11.93
C LEU A 284 -2.50 -18.32 -10.99
N GLY A 285 -2.21 -19.26 -10.08
CA GLY A 285 -1.07 -19.19 -9.16
C GLY A 285 0.28 -19.10 -9.90
N GLU A 286 0.42 -19.77 -11.04
CA GLU A 286 1.62 -19.69 -11.86
C GLU A 286 1.72 -18.37 -12.64
N MET A 287 0.63 -17.91 -13.24
CA MET A 287 0.67 -16.80 -14.20
C MET A 287 0.56 -15.42 -13.56
N VAL A 288 -0.25 -15.26 -12.52
CA VAL A 288 -0.52 -13.93 -11.92
C VAL A 288 0.74 -13.25 -11.34
N PRO A 289 1.70 -13.94 -10.71
CA PRO A 289 2.93 -13.30 -10.25
C PRO A 289 3.74 -12.62 -11.37
N HIS A 290 3.63 -13.13 -12.59
CA HIS A 290 4.39 -12.65 -13.76
C HIS A 290 3.59 -11.72 -14.68
N MET A 291 2.37 -11.32 -14.32
CA MET A 291 1.47 -10.58 -15.21
C MET A 291 2.03 -9.22 -15.68
N TYR A 292 2.95 -8.61 -14.93
CA TYR A 292 3.59 -7.34 -15.28
C TYR A 292 4.82 -7.50 -16.18
N GLU A 293 5.35 -8.71 -16.30
CA GLU A 293 6.48 -9.03 -17.17
C GLU A 293 6.05 -9.28 -18.63
N TRP A 294 4.74 -9.22 -18.89
CA TRP A 294 4.17 -9.53 -20.21
C TRP A 294 4.41 -8.38 -21.19
N PRO A 295 5.16 -8.62 -22.29
CA PRO A 295 5.69 -7.54 -23.14
C PRO A 295 4.65 -6.80 -23.98
N ILE A 296 3.43 -7.30 -24.11
CA ILE A 296 2.40 -6.77 -25.02
C ILE A 296 1.15 -6.25 -24.27
N GLY A 297 1.20 -6.18 -22.93
CA GLY A 297 0.14 -5.60 -22.11
C GLY A 297 -0.96 -6.56 -21.67
N SER A 298 -1.99 -5.99 -21.03
CA SER A 298 -3.01 -6.73 -20.30
C SER A 298 -3.86 -7.69 -21.17
N TYR A 299 -4.14 -7.31 -22.41
CA TYR A 299 -4.91 -8.15 -23.35
C TYR A 299 -4.18 -9.44 -23.72
N SER A 300 -2.87 -9.33 -24.00
CA SER A 300 -2.04 -10.50 -24.29
C SER A 300 -1.94 -11.45 -23.11
N PHE A 301 -1.92 -10.91 -21.88
CA PHE A 301 -1.95 -11.76 -20.70
C PHE A 301 -3.25 -12.57 -20.64
N VAL A 302 -4.40 -11.95 -20.88
CA VAL A 302 -5.71 -12.61 -20.91
C VAL A 302 -5.76 -13.68 -22.02
N ASP A 303 -5.19 -13.41 -23.20
CA ASP A 303 -5.11 -14.38 -24.27
C ASP A 303 -4.27 -15.61 -23.90
N CYS A 304 -3.11 -15.38 -23.31
CA CYS A 304 -2.24 -16.46 -22.85
C CYS A 304 -2.86 -17.23 -21.68
N LEU A 305 -3.49 -16.56 -20.73
CA LEU A 305 -4.25 -17.21 -19.66
C LEU A 305 -5.33 -18.11 -20.24
N THR A 306 -6.11 -17.60 -21.19
CA THR A 306 -7.17 -18.37 -21.86
C THR A 306 -6.61 -19.59 -22.58
N ALA A 307 -5.51 -19.44 -23.33
CA ALA A 307 -4.87 -20.55 -24.04
C ALA A 307 -4.32 -21.59 -23.06
N ARG A 308 -3.71 -21.16 -21.96
CA ARG A 308 -3.15 -22.05 -20.93
C ARG A 308 -4.24 -22.85 -20.23
N LEU A 309 -5.33 -22.18 -19.81
CA LEU A 309 -6.46 -22.84 -19.18
C LEU A 309 -7.09 -23.87 -20.10
N LYS A 310 -7.33 -23.52 -21.38
CA LYS A 310 -7.84 -24.46 -22.37
C LYS A 310 -6.95 -25.68 -22.54
N GLN A 311 -5.64 -25.49 -22.47
CA GLN A 311 -4.67 -26.59 -22.63
C GLN A 311 -4.64 -27.52 -21.41
N GLU A 312 -4.71 -26.98 -20.20
CA GLU A 312 -4.55 -27.77 -18.97
C GLU A 312 -5.86 -28.44 -18.54
N VAL A 313 -6.99 -27.73 -18.65
CA VAL A 313 -8.31 -28.32 -18.32
C VAL A 313 -8.72 -29.36 -19.38
N GLY A 314 -8.47 -29.11 -20.67
CA GLY A 314 -8.79 -30.05 -21.73
C GLY A 314 -7.90 -31.31 -21.79
N LYS A 315 -6.93 -31.47 -20.90
CA LYS A 315 -6.17 -32.71 -20.70
C LYS A 315 -6.83 -33.65 -19.68
N ASN A 316 -7.77 -33.15 -18.91
CA ASN A 316 -8.45 -33.93 -17.87
C ASN A 316 -9.81 -34.48 -18.33
N ASP A 317 -10.23 -34.13 -19.57
CA ASP A 317 -11.35 -34.76 -20.32
C ASP A 317 -10.80 -35.81 -21.30
#